data_824c83e9b796fbf9d180cbb0973aeac1
#
_entry.id   824c83e9b796fbf9d180cbb0973aeac1
#
_cell.length_a   1.000
_cell.length_b   1.000
_cell.length_c   1.000
_cell.angle_alpha   90.00
_cell.angle_beta   90.00
_cell.angle_gamma   90.00
#
_symmetry.space_group_name_H-M   'P 1'
#
loop_
_entity.id
_entity.type
_entity.pdbx_description
1 polymer ?
#
loop_
_entity_poly.entity_id
_entity_poly.type
_entity_poly.pdbx_seq_one_letter_code
_entity_poly.pdbx_strand_id
1 'polypeptide(L)'
;MTQLTVAALQLALGSDDEQTNIAAVSALVEDAAGRGAQVVLPPELFTGPYFCKTEEEELFARARPTAEHPGVLAMRHLARSLGIAIPTSFFERDGHHYYNTLAMIGPDGAIIGTYRKSHIPDGPGYEEKYYFRPGNDGFKVWDVFGTRIGVGVCWDQWYPECARVMALMGAEVLFYPTCIGSEPYDASFDTSRMWQRAMQGHAVSNCMPVVAANRIGTEHGHTYYGHSFVTNEWGDKLAEFGREETGVLVETLDLATAARHRAGMGFFRDRRPQLYGRICEDV
;
A
#
# COMPACT_ATOMS: atom_id res chain seq x y z
N MET A 1 7.37 0.29 20.72
CA MET A 1 6.19 1.14 21.04
C MET A 1 5.00 0.23 21.32
N THR A 2 4.06 0.60 22.17
CA THR A 2 2.90 -0.24 22.50
C THR A 2 1.68 0.10 21.63
N GLN A 3 1.66 1.30 21.07
CA GLN A 3 0.59 1.81 20.22
C GLN A 3 1.19 2.55 19.02
N LEU A 4 0.49 2.50 17.88
CA LEU A 4 0.81 3.25 16.67
C LEU A 4 -0.48 3.82 16.09
N THR A 5 -0.55 5.14 15.90
CA THR A 5 -1.68 5.77 15.21
C THR A 5 -1.39 5.85 13.73
N VAL A 6 -2.26 5.23 12.93
CA VAL A 6 -2.12 5.09 11.48
C VAL A 6 -3.26 5.77 10.75
N ALA A 7 -3.05 6.14 9.51
CA ALA A 7 -4.12 6.62 8.65
C ALA A 7 -4.08 5.98 7.26
N ALA A 8 -5.28 5.75 6.69
CA ALA A 8 -5.47 5.39 5.29
C ALA A 8 -6.25 6.50 4.59
N LEU A 9 -5.76 6.96 3.45
CA LEU A 9 -6.42 7.98 2.63
C LEU A 9 -7.31 7.33 1.58
N GLN A 10 -8.45 7.97 1.30
CA GLN A 10 -9.31 7.61 0.18
C GLN A 10 -9.78 8.88 -0.53
N LEU A 11 -9.54 8.99 -1.84
CA LEU A 11 -9.94 10.13 -2.66
C LEU A 11 -9.95 9.77 -4.14
N ALA A 12 -10.58 10.62 -4.95
CA ALA A 12 -10.47 10.56 -6.41
C ALA A 12 -9.16 11.21 -6.87
N LEU A 13 -8.50 10.60 -7.86
CA LEU A 13 -7.18 10.97 -8.38
C LEU A 13 -7.15 11.09 -9.91
N GLY A 14 -8.31 11.42 -10.49
CA GLY A 14 -8.52 11.43 -11.94
C GLY A 14 -8.07 12.70 -12.67
N SER A 15 -7.37 13.64 -12.02
CA SER A 15 -6.83 14.82 -12.71
C SER A 15 -5.59 14.46 -13.53
N ASP A 16 -5.54 14.92 -14.79
CA ASP A 16 -4.32 14.82 -15.61
C ASP A 16 -3.22 15.80 -15.15
N ASP A 17 -3.57 16.82 -14.38
CA ASP A 17 -2.60 17.70 -13.72
C ASP A 17 -2.07 17.04 -12.43
N GLU A 18 -0.82 16.65 -12.48
CA GLU A 18 -0.11 16.00 -11.38
C GLU A 18 -0.11 16.84 -10.10
N GLN A 19 0.00 18.16 -10.21
CA GLN A 19 0.01 19.06 -9.04
C GLN A 19 -1.34 19.10 -8.33
N THR A 20 -2.42 19.00 -9.07
CA THR A 20 -3.79 18.92 -8.52
C THR A 20 -3.95 17.68 -7.65
N ASN A 21 -3.50 16.51 -8.10
CA ASN A 21 -3.58 15.27 -7.30
C ASN A 21 -2.64 15.31 -6.09
N ILE A 22 -1.42 15.82 -6.26
CA ILE A 22 -0.48 16.01 -5.16
C ILE A 22 -1.06 16.93 -4.09
N ALA A 23 -1.67 18.05 -4.48
CA ALA A 23 -2.29 18.99 -3.54
C ALA A 23 -3.47 18.35 -2.78
N ALA A 24 -4.30 17.58 -3.48
CA ALA A 24 -5.42 16.87 -2.85
C ALA A 24 -4.95 15.83 -1.82
N VAL A 25 -3.93 15.04 -2.15
CA VAL A 25 -3.32 14.09 -1.21
C VAL A 25 -2.67 14.83 -0.05
N SER A 26 -1.95 15.93 -0.31
CA SER A 26 -1.28 16.73 0.72
C SER A 26 -2.26 17.24 1.78
N ALA A 27 -3.42 17.74 1.36
CA ALA A 27 -4.46 18.23 2.27
C ALA A 27 -4.98 17.10 3.20
N LEU A 28 -5.16 15.87 2.68
CA LEU A 28 -5.58 14.74 3.50
C LEU A 28 -4.45 14.24 4.41
N VAL A 29 -3.19 14.34 3.99
CA VAL A 29 -2.03 14.03 4.85
C VAL A 29 -1.96 15.00 6.03
N GLU A 30 -2.19 16.29 5.79
CA GLU A 30 -2.25 17.33 6.83
C GLU A 30 -3.41 17.07 7.81
N ASP A 31 -4.61 16.73 7.30
CA ASP A 31 -5.75 16.34 8.14
C ASP A 31 -5.42 15.11 9.01
N ALA A 32 -4.85 14.06 8.42
CA ALA A 32 -4.43 12.86 9.12
C ALA A 32 -3.46 13.18 10.28
N ALA A 33 -2.43 13.98 9.99
CA ALA A 33 -1.45 14.41 10.98
C ALA A 33 -2.09 15.26 12.09
N GLY A 34 -2.98 16.18 11.71
CA GLY A 34 -3.77 17.00 12.66
C GLY A 34 -4.64 16.16 13.60
N ARG A 35 -5.04 14.97 13.17
CA ARG A 35 -5.78 13.96 13.96
C ARG A 35 -4.87 12.98 14.70
N GLY A 36 -3.55 13.19 14.70
CA GLY A 36 -2.58 12.44 15.46
C GLY A 36 -1.99 11.20 14.77
N ALA A 37 -2.22 11.03 13.46
CA ALA A 37 -1.62 9.93 12.72
C ALA A 37 -0.08 10.08 12.68
N GLN A 38 0.63 8.99 12.96
CA GLN A 38 2.09 8.89 12.89
C GLN A 38 2.55 8.33 11.54
N VAL A 39 1.76 7.42 10.96
CA VAL A 39 2.01 6.85 9.64
C VAL A 39 0.77 7.07 8.77
N VAL A 40 0.93 7.72 7.63
CA VAL A 40 -0.16 8.04 6.72
C VAL A 40 0.06 7.36 5.38
N LEU A 41 -0.92 6.56 4.94
CA LEU A 41 -0.87 5.78 3.71
C LEU A 41 -1.71 6.43 2.60
N PRO A 42 -1.10 7.06 1.58
CA PRO A 42 -1.79 7.44 0.35
C PRO A 42 -2.09 6.20 -0.53
N PRO A 43 -3.05 6.29 -1.47
CA PRO A 43 -3.22 5.27 -2.51
C PRO A 43 -1.99 5.10 -3.41
N GLU A 44 -1.90 3.96 -4.09
CA GLU A 44 -0.87 3.66 -5.08
C GLU A 44 -0.87 4.66 -6.25
N LEU A 45 0.32 5.07 -6.73
CA LEU A 45 0.53 5.90 -7.94
C LEU A 45 -0.37 7.16 -7.94
N PHE A 46 -0.47 7.84 -6.82
CA PHE A 46 -1.46 8.88 -6.55
C PHE A 46 -1.27 10.17 -7.34
N THR A 47 -0.18 10.34 -8.07
CA THR A 47 0.11 11.61 -8.76
C THR A 47 -0.70 11.85 -10.02
N GLY A 48 -1.49 10.87 -10.47
CA GLY A 48 -2.35 11.00 -11.63
C GLY A 48 -3.36 9.89 -11.78
N PRO A 49 -4.14 9.92 -12.87
CA PRO A 49 -4.97 8.80 -13.26
C PRO A 49 -4.12 7.52 -13.40
N TYR A 50 -4.73 6.39 -13.10
CA TYR A 50 -4.06 5.10 -13.28
C TYR A 50 -3.82 4.83 -14.77
N PHE A 51 -2.60 5.02 -15.20
CA PHE A 51 -2.19 5.00 -16.60
C PHE A 51 -2.02 3.59 -17.16
N CYS A 52 -1.83 2.57 -16.31
CA CYS A 52 -1.59 1.19 -16.76
C CYS A 52 -2.85 0.49 -17.28
N LYS A 53 -3.89 1.23 -17.69
CA LYS A 53 -5.11 0.67 -18.31
C LYS A 53 -4.90 0.29 -19.75
N THR A 54 -3.97 0.94 -20.42
CA THR A 54 -3.62 0.80 -21.82
C THR A 54 -2.11 0.82 -21.98
N GLU A 55 -1.61 0.30 -23.10
CA GLU A 55 -0.20 0.32 -23.47
C GLU A 55 0.09 1.55 -24.34
N GLU A 56 0.63 2.60 -23.76
CA GLU A 56 0.91 3.87 -24.44
C GLU A 56 2.35 4.33 -24.17
N GLU A 57 3.17 4.45 -25.22
CA GLU A 57 4.60 4.81 -25.10
C GLU A 57 4.81 6.18 -24.44
N GLU A 58 3.92 7.14 -24.70
CA GLU A 58 4.01 8.50 -24.18
C GLU A 58 3.94 8.55 -22.65
N LEU A 59 3.29 7.55 -22.01
CA LEU A 59 3.13 7.52 -20.57
C LEU A 59 4.42 7.17 -19.82
N PHE A 60 5.43 6.61 -20.48
CA PHE A 60 6.77 6.48 -19.90
C PHE A 60 7.40 7.82 -19.53
N ALA A 61 6.95 8.91 -20.15
CA ALA A 61 7.38 10.26 -19.80
C ALA A 61 6.97 10.69 -18.37
N ARG A 62 6.04 9.98 -17.71
CA ARG A 62 5.66 10.21 -16.32
C ARG A 62 6.69 9.66 -15.32
N ALA A 63 7.52 8.70 -15.72
CA ALA A 63 8.52 8.11 -14.85
C ALA A 63 9.65 9.09 -14.53
N ARG A 64 10.09 9.12 -13.27
CA ARG A 64 11.19 9.95 -12.80
C ARG A 64 12.14 9.15 -11.91
N PRO A 65 13.41 9.55 -11.81
CA PRO A 65 14.27 9.06 -10.74
C PRO A 65 13.65 9.38 -9.36
N THR A 66 13.85 8.53 -8.39
CA THR A 66 13.28 8.68 -7.04
C THR A 66 13.49 10.09 -6.45
N ALA A 67 14.70 10.64 -6.62
CA ALA A 67 15.07 11.95 -6.08
C ALA A 67 14.42 13.16 -6.79
N GLU A 68 13.83 12.92 -7.97
CA GLU A 68 13.24 13.96 -8.82
C GLU A 68 11.73 13.83 -8.94
N HIS A 69 11.14 12.72 -8.42
CA HIS A 69 9.71 12.47 -8.57
C HIS A 69 8.88 13.45 -7.73
N PRO A 70 7.97 14.24 -8.33
CA PRO A 70 7.28 15.34 -7.64
C PRO A 70 6.43 14.86 -6.45
N GLY A 71 5.74 13.71 -6.58
CA GLY A 71 4.99 13.11 -5.47
C GLY A 71 5.91 12.72 -4.30
N VAL A 72 7.10 12.15 -4.59
CA VAL A 72 8.08 11.81 -3.54
C VAL A 72 8.59 13.07 -2.86
N LEU A 73 8.92 14.12 -3.61
CA LEU A 73 9.41 15.39 -3.07
C LEU A 73 8.36 16.07 -2.18
N ALA A 74 7.09 16.08 -2.59
CA ALA A 74 5.98 16.62 -1.81
C ALA A 74 5.80 15.84 -0.49
N MET A 75 5.75 14.51 -0.55
CA MET A 75 5.58 13.68 0.65
C MET A 75 6.79 13.78 1.60
N ARG A 76 8.01 13.93 1.09
CA ARG A 76 9.19 14.19 1.92
C ARG A 76 9.11 15.53 2.66
N HIS A 77 8.60 16.56 1.99
CA HIS A 77 8.37 17.86 2.61
C HIS A 77 7.34 17.75 3.75
N LEU A 78 6.19 17.13 3.49
CA LEU A 78 5.13 16.92 4.47
C LEU A 78 5.60 16.05 5.64
N ALA A 79 6.26 14.94 5.37
CA ALA A 79 6.78 14.06 6.41
C ALA A 79 7.68 14.83 7.40
N ARG A 80 8.61 15.65 6.88
CA ARG A 80 9.48 16.49 7.69
C ARG A 80 8.73 17.57 8.47
N SER A 81 7.80 18.27 7.82
CA SER A 81 7.09 19.39 8.45
C SER A 81 6.13 18.95 9.54
N LEU A 82 5.52 17.75 9.37
CA LEU A 82 4.51 17.20 10.27
C LEU A 82 5.08 16.17 11.26
N GLY A 83 6.33 15.71 11.06
CA GLY A 83 6.96 14.70 11.91
C GLY A 83 6.33 13.31 11.77
N ILE A 84 5.81 12.96 10.60
CA ILE A 84 5.11 11.69 10.31
C ILE A 84 5.86 10.87 9.27
N ALA A 85 5.55 9.57 9.17
CA ALA A 85 6.06 8.72 8.10
C ALA A 85 5.02 8.52 6.99
N ILE A 86 5.46 8.46 5.73
CA ILE A 86 4.57 8.35 4.58
C ILE A 86 5.13 7.32 3.58
N PRO A 87 4.61 6.08 3.57
CA PRO A 87 4.87 5.12 2.49
C PRO A 87 4.30 5.68 1.17
N THR A 88 5.16 5.91 0.19
CA THR A 88 4.82 6.65 -1.04
C THR A 88 5.11 5.81 -2.27
N SER A 89 4.06 5.38 -2.99
CA SER A 89 4.19 4.66 -4.27
C SER A 89 4.29 5.64 -5.44
N PHE A 90 5.16 5.33 -6.40
CA PHE A 90 5.44 6.19 -7.56
C PHE A 90 6.01 5.41 -8.75
N PHE A 91 5.93 6.01 -9.96
CA PHE A 91 6.52 5.48 -11.17
C PHE A 91 8.01 5.84 -11.24
N GLU A 92 8.86 4.86 -10.91
CA GLU A 92 10.32 5.04 -10.91
C GLU A 92 10.93 4.79 -12.29
N ARG A 93 11.88 5.66 -12.67
CA ARG A 93 12.87 5.38 -13.72
C ARG A 93 14.25 5.23 -13.09
N ASP A 94 14.86 4.07 -13.30
CA ASP A 94 16.23 3.78 -12.89
C ASP A 94 17.06 3.36 -14.11
N GLY A 95 17.84 4.29 -14.66
CA GLY A 95 18.53 4.14 -15.92
C GLY A 95 17.54 3.88 -17.06
N HIS A 96 17.59 2.68 -17.64
CA HIS A 96 16.69 2.22 -18.71
C HIS A 96 15.56 1.30 -18.20
N HIS A 97 15.39 1.21 -16.89
CA HIS A 97 14.38 0.35 -16.26
C HIS A 97 13.31 1.17 -15.57
N TYR A 98 12.10 0.60 -15.52
CA TYR A 98 10.93 1.24 -14.98
C TYR A 98 10.29 0.32 -13.94
N TYR A 99 9.83 0.91 -12.84
CA TYR A 99 9.28 0.16 -11.71
C TYR A 99 8.11 0.91 -11.08
N ASN A 100 7.17 0.15 -10.52
CA ASN A 100 6.27 0.64 -9.50
C ASN A 100 7.01 0.53 -8.16
N THR A 101 7.45 1.65 -7.62
CA THR A 101 8.32 1.70 -6.45
C THR A 101 7.63 2.38 -5.28
N LEU A 102 7.84 1.85 -4.10
CA LEU A 102 7.46 2.48 -2.85
C LEU A 102 8.71 3.05 -2.18
N ALA A 103 8.68 4.34 -1.86
CA ALA A 103 9.65 4.97 -0.96
C ALA A 103 9.05 5.02 0.45
N MET A 104 9.70 4.41 1.43
CA MET A 104 9.39 4.62 2.83
C MET A 104 10.03 5.93 3.28
N ILE A 105 9.22 6.94 3.50
CA ILE A 105 9.65 8.27 3.93
C ILE A 105 9.49 8.37 5.43
N GLY A 106 10.58 8.66 6.14
CA GLY A 106 10.61 8.81 7.59
C GLY A 106 10.18 10.19 8.08
N PRO A 107 9.98 10.37 9.39
CA PRO A 107 9.45 11.60 9.99
C PRO A 107 10.38 12.82 9.85
N ASP A 108 11.63 12.61 9.46
CA ASP A 108 12.58 13.67 9.13
C ASP A 108 12.58 14.04 7.62
N GLY A 109 11.71 13.40 6.83
CA GLY A 109 11.65 13.53 5.38
C GLY A 109 12.75 12.77 4.62
N ALA A 110 13.56 11.95 5.31
CA ALA A 110 14.51 11.07 4.64
C ALA A 110 13.80 9.85 4.05
N ILE A 111 14.28 9.37 2.92
CA ILE A 111 13.89 8.06 2.39
C ILE A 111 14.68 7.01 3.17
N ILE A 112 14.00 6.24 4.02
CA ILE A 112 14.61 5.20 4.85
C ILE A 112 14.96 3.97 4.02
N GLY A 113 14.24 3.76 2.92
CA GLY A 113 14.48 2.69 1.97
C GLY A 113 13.41 2.66 0.89
N THR A 114 13.61 1.80 -0.09
CA THR A 114 12.67 1.60 -1.20
C THR A 114 12.31 0.12 -1.35
N TYR A 115 11.15 -0.13 -1.93
CA TYR A 115 10.68 -1.44 -2.33
C TYR A 115 10.09 -1.34 -3.74
N ARG A 116 10.58 -2.14 -4.66
CA ARG A 116 10.00 -2.29 -6.00
C ARG A 116 8.96 -3.41 -5.97
N LYS A 117 7.74 -3.12 -6.40
CA LYS A 117 6.60 -4.06 -6.43
C LYS A 117 7.03 -5.38 -7.05
N SER A 118 6.86 -6.47 -6.32
CA SER A 118 7.33 -7.79 -6.73
C SER A 118 6.34 -8.49 -7.67
N HIS A 119 5.05 -8.39 -7.38
CA HIS A 119 4.02 -9.00 -8.19
C HIS A 119 3.37 -7.95 -9.09
N ILE A 120 3.57 -8.09 -10.39
CA ILE A 120 3.04 -7.15 -11.39
C ILE A 120 1.83 -7.79 -12.07
N PRO A 121 0.63 -7.20 -11.95
CA PRO A 121 -0.55 -7.70 -12.64
C PRO A 121 -0.44 -7.53 -14.16
N ASP A 122 -1.24 -8.29 -14.86
CA ASP A 122 -1.38 -8.23 -16.31
C ASP A 122 -2.80 -8.64 -16.71
N GLY A 123 -3.42 -7.86 -17.57
CA GLY A 123 -4.77 -8.13 -18.05
C GLY A 123 -5.56 -6.86 -18.37
N PRO A 124 -6.74 -7.00 -18.99
CA PRO A 124 -7.51 -5.86 -19.45
C PRO A 124 -7.77 -4.80 -18.38
N GLY A 125 -7.26 -3.58 -18.59
CA GLY A 125 -7.35 -2.47 -17.66
C GLY A 125 -6.30 -2.47 -16.56
N TYR A 126 -5.37 -3.44 -16.54
CA TYR A 126 -4.26 -3.57 -15.60
C TYR A 126 -2.99 -4.04 -16.31
N GLU A 127 -2.63 -3.38 -17.42
CA GLU A 127 -1.48 -3.70 -18.29
C GLU A 127 -0.13 -3.25 -17.65
N GLU A 128 0.08 -3.58 -16.36
CA GLU A 128 1.26 -3.11 -15.64
C GLU A 128 2.57 -3.72 -16.15
N LYS A 129 2.54 -4.94 -16.70
CA LYS A 129 3.76 -5.58 -17.24
C LYS A 129 4.35 -4.87 -18.44
N TYR A 130 3.55 -4.06 -19.17
CA TYR A 130 4.06 -3.20 -20.23
C TYR A 130 5.00 -2.12 -19.68
N TYR A 131 4.67 -1.58 -18.50
CA TYR A 131 5.40 -0.46 -17.89
C TYR A 131 6.46 -0.90 -16.90
N PHE A 132 6.21 -1.91 -16.07
CA PHE A 132 7.02 -2.20 -14.91
C PHE A 132 7.75 -3.54 -15.00
N ARG A 133 9.01 -3.52 -14.66
CA ARG A 133 9.72 -4.73 -14.27
C ARG A 133 9.31 -5.13 -12.84
N PRO A 134 9.17 -6.42 -12.55
CA PRO A 134 9.04 -6.88 -11.17
C PRO A 134 10.29 -6.55 -10.36
N GLY A 135 10.10 -6.13 -9.11
CA GLY A 135 11.18 -6.02 -8.13
C GLY A 135 11.76 -7.39 -7.80
N ASN A 136 13.06 -7.46 -7.61
CA ASN A 136 13.78 -8.71 -7.32
C ASN A 136 14.69 -8.62 -6.08
N ASP A 137 14.55 -7.57 -5.29
CA ASP A 137 15.33 -7.33 -4.07
C ASP A 137 14.60 -7.80 -2.79
N GLY A 138 13.50 -8.52 -2.95
CA GLY A 138 12.69 -9.13 -1.89
C GLY A 138 11.81 -8.14 -1.12
N PHE A 139 10.92 -8.67 -0.30
CA PHE A 139 10.05 -7.87 0.55
C PHE A 139 10.85 -7.11 1.61
N LYS A 140 10.31 -5.98 2.08
CA LYS A 140 11.01 -5.08 3.01
C LYS A 140 10.18 -4.84 4.28
N VAL A 141 10.89 -4.61 5.36
CA VAL A 141 10.34 -4.16 6.65
C VAL A 141 11.24 -3.04 7.15
N TRP A 142 10.64 -1.95 7.61
CA TRP A 142 11.35 -0.78 8.11
C TRP A 142 11.00 -0.51 9.56
N ASP A 143 11.95 0.02 10.31
CA ASP A 143 11.73 0.50 11.67
C ASP A 143 11.30 1.98 11.61
N VAL A 144 10.07 2.25 12.05
CA VAL A 144 9.46 3.58 12.04
C VAL A 144 8.76 3.79 13.38
N PHE A 145 9.12 4.83 14.11
CA PHE A 145 8.63 5.10 15.47
C PHE A 145 8.80 3.91 16.42
N GLY A 146 9.87 3.12 16.25
CA GLY A 146 10.12 1.90 17.03
C GLY A 146 9.11 0.79 16.77
N THR A 147 8.44 0.81 15.64
CA THR A 147 7.53 -0.24 15.14
C THR A 147 8.06 -0.75 13.79
N ARG A 148 8.02 -2.05 13.61
CA ARG A 148 8.44 -2.68 12.35
C ARG A 148 7.27 -2.75 11.37
N ILE A 149 7.37 -1.98 10.29
CA ILE A 149 6.32 -1.80 9.28
C ILE A 149 6.67 -2.59 8.02
N GLY A 150 5.79 -3.49 7.58
CA GLY A 150 5.84 -4.12 6.26
C GLY A 150 4.92 -3.42 5.28
N VAL A 151 5.35 -3.26 4.03
CA VAL A 151 4.50 -2.68 2.97
C VAL A 151 4.59 -3.54 1.72
N GLY A 152 3.43 -4.00 1.25
CA GLY A 152 3.26 -4.57 -0.09
C GLY A 152 2.47 -3.60 -0.96
N VAL A 153 2.68 -3.58 -2.27
CA VAL A 153 2.01 -2.65 -3.18
C VAL A 153 0.96 -3.38 -3.99
N CYS A 154 -0.29 -2.98 -3.85
CA CYS A 154 -1.46 -3.41 -4.65
C CYS A 154 -1.49 -4.94 -4.87
N TRP A 155 -1.07 -5.44 -6.06
CA TRP A 155 -1.13 -6.87 -6.41
C TRP A 155 -0.44 -7.79 -5.42
N ASP A 156 0.58 -7.31 -4.68
CA ASP A 156 1.23 -8.06 -3.58
C ASP A 156 0.23 -8.49 -2.49
N GLN A 157 -0.89 -7.77 -2.35
CA GLN A 157 -1.94 -8.03 -1.36
C GLN A 157 -2.67 -9.37 -1.56
N TRP A 158 -2.61 -9.95 -2.76
CA TRP A 158 -3.24 -11.23 -3.06
C TRP A 158 -2.40 -12.44 -2.64
N TYR A 159 -1.10 -12.23 -2.39
CA TYR A 159 -0.14 -13.29 -2.10
C TYR A 159 0.10 -13.43 -0.59
N PRO A 160 -0.41 -14.53 0.03
CA PRO A 160 -0.15 -14.81 1.45
C PRO A 160 1.35 -14.88 1.78
N GLU A 161 2.18 -15.27 0.83
CA GLU A 161 3.64 -15.34 0.93
C GLU A 161 4.24 -13.97 1.23
N CYS A 162 3.75 -12.91 0.57
CA CYS A 162 4.18 -11.53 0.82
C CYS A 162 3.97 -11.15 2.29
N ALA A 163 2.74 -11.30 2.79
CA ALA A 163 2.39 -11.01 4.17
C ALA A 163 3.19 -11.88 5.16
N ARG A 164 3.31 -13.17 4.89
CA ARG A 164 4.01 -14.12 5.76
C ARG A 164 5.50 -13.86 5.82
N VAL A 165 6.16 -13.53 4.71
CA VAL A 165 7.59 -13.22 4.70
C VAL A 165 7.84 -11.95 5.50
N MET A 166 7.07 -10.88 5.30
CA MET A 166 7.21 -9.65 6.09
C MET A 166 6.97 -9.90 7.59
N ALA A 167 5.98 -10.72 7.95
CA ALA A 167 5.74 -11.11 9.33
C ALA A 167 6.93 -11.89 9.93
N LEU A 168 7.55 -12.79 9.17
CA LEU A 168 8.76 -13.52 9.58
C LEU A 168 9.99 -12.61 9.69
N MET A 169 10.05 -11.55 8.92
CA MET A 169 11.05 -10.48 9.06
C MET A 169 10.78 -9.60 10.30
N GLY A 170 9.67 -9.84 11.01
CA GLY A 170 9.31 -9.17 12.25
C GLY A 170 8.39 -7.97 12.08
N ALA A 171 7.68 -7.85 10.96
CA ALA A 171 6.64 -6.82 10.83
C ALA A 171 5.60 -6.94 11.94
N GLU A 172 5.14 -5.80 12.45
CA GLU A 172 4.12 -5.67 13.49
C GLU A 172 2.80 -5.13 12.92
N VAL A 173 2.86 -4.50 11.74
CA VAL A 173 1.73 -3.99 10.96
C VAL A 173 2.05 -4.07 9.47
N LEU A 174 1.04 -4.34 8.64
CA LEU A 174 1.14 -4.34 7.18
C LEU A 174 0.38 -3.19 6.56
N PHE A 175 0.98 -2.58 5.54
CA PHE A 175 0.37 -1.52 4.75
C PHE A 175 0.26 -1.94 3.28
N TYR A 176 -0.87 -1.60 2.64
CA TYR A 176 -1.12 -1.88 1.23
C TYR A 176 -1.68 -0.63 0.53
N PRO A 177 -0.82 0.22 -0.06
CA PRO A 177 -1.29 1.22 -1.01
C PRO A 177 -1.78 0.51 -2.27
N THR A 178 -2.97 0.87 -2.74
CA THR A 178 -3.66 0.13 -3.79
C THR A 178 -4.29 1.08 -4.82
N CYS A 179 -4.44 0.57 -6.04
CA CYS A 179 -5.25 1.13 -7.10
C CYS A 179 -6.02 -0.01 -7.75
N ILE A 180 -7.22 -0.31 -7.23
CA ILE A 180 -8.06 -1.41 -7.70
C ILE A 180 -9.52 -0.98 -7.82
N GLY A 181 -10.20 -1.47 -8.84
CA GLY A 181 -11.57 -1.07 -9.16
C GLY A 181 -12.40 -2.18 -9.79
N SER A 182 -13.39 -1.77 -10.57
CA SER A 182 -14.22 -2.67 -11.34
C SER A 182 -13.40 -3.44 -12.38
N GLU A 183 -13.89 -4.62 -12.73
CA GLU A 183 -13.28 -5.40 -13.81
C GLU A 183 -13.78 -4.88 -15.17
N PRO A 184 -12.90 -4.35 -16.04
CA PRO A 184 -13.33 -3.71 -17.28
C PRO A 184 -14.03 -4.66 -18.26
N TYR A 185 -13.76 -5.96 -18.15
CA TYR A 185 -14.31 -7.00 -19.03
C TYR A 185 -15.60 -7.62 -18.51
N ASP A 186 -15.95 -7.41 -17.24
CA ASP A 186 -17.16 -7.95 -16.61
C ASP A 186 -17.68 -7.03 -15.50
N ALA A 187 -18.62 -6.15 -15.85
CA ALA A 187 -19.22 -5.20 -14.90
C ALA A 187 -20.03 -5.88 -13.77
N SER A 188 -20.35 -7.18 -13.89
CA SER A 188 -21.03 -7.94 -12.84
C SER A 188 -20.06 -8.51 -11.80
N PHE A 189 -18.77 -8.54 -12.08
CA PHE A 189 -17.74 -9.10 -11.22
C PHE A 189 -17.19 -8.05 -10.25
N ASP A 190 -17.72 -8.03 -9.03
CA ASP A 190 -17.30 -7.13 -7.96
C ASP A 190 -16.28 -7.82 -7.04
N THR A 191 -15.01 -7.42 -7.18
CA THR A 191 -13.91 -7.98 -6.38
C THR A 191 -13.71 -7.27 -5.03
N SER A 192 -14.43 -6.19 -4.72
CA SER A 192 -14.19 -5.36 -3.53
C SER A 192 -14.21 -6.14 -2.22
N ARG A 193 -15.19 -7.03 -2.04
CA ARG A 193 -15.29 -7.85 -0.82
C ARG A 193 -14.25 -8.98 -0.77
N MET A 194 -13.85 -9.50 -1.94
CA MET A 194 -12.77 -10.48 -2.04
C MET A 194 -11.45 -9.82 -1.67
N TRP A 195 -11.19 -8.64 -2.18
CA TRP A 195 -10.03 -7.81 -1.89
C TRP A 195 -9.84 -7.58 -0.38
N GLN A 196 -10.89 -7.10 0.31
CA GLN A 196 -10.85 -6.90 1.75
C GLN A 196 -10.58 -8.21 2.50
N ARG A 197 -11.29 -9.32 2.14
CA ARG A 197 -11.13 -10.62 2.80
C ARG A 197 -9.74 -11.22 2.65
N ALA A 198 -9.06 -11.01 1.52
CA ALA A 198 -7.68 -11.47 1.34
C ALA A 198 -6.78 -10.86 2.42
N MET A 199 -6.84 -9.54 2.61
CA MET A 199 -6.02 -8.84 3.60
C MET A 199 -6.48 -9.07 5.06
N GLN A 200 -7.78 -9.24 5.30
CA GLN A 200 -8.27 -9.71 6.61
C GLN A 200 -7.71 -11.10 6.93
N GLY A 201 -7.61 -12.00 5.95
CA GLY A 201 -6.96 -13.30 6.10
C GLY A 201 -5.47 -13.17 6.46
N HIS A 202 -4.76 -12.18 5.90
CA HIS A 202 -3.38 -11.88 6.30
C HIS A 202 -3.28 -11.39 7.74
N ALA A 203 -4.21 -10.53 8.18
CA ALA A 203 -4.27 -10.08 9.56
C ALA A 203 -4.43 -11.27 10.51
N VAL A 204 -5.44 -12.12 10.27
CA VAL A 204 -5.72 -13.31 11.09
C VAL A 204 -4.54 -14.27 11.13
N SER A 205 -4.05 -14.67 9.96
CA SER A 205 -3.01 -15.71 9.87
C SER A 205 -1.66 -15.29 10.44
N ASN A 206 -1.40 -13.97 10.55
CA ASN A 206 -0.17 -13.42 11.12
C ASN A 206 -0.37 -12.75 12.48
N CYS A 207 -1.60 -12.70 13.02
CA CYS A 207 -1.98 -11.93 14.21
C CYS A 207 -1.38 -10.52 14.16
N MET A 208 -1.74 -9.75 13.12
CA MET A 208 -1.10 -8.48 12.82
C MET A 208 -2.08 -7.54 12.12
N PRO A 209 -2.24 -6.29 12.57
CA PRO A 209 -3.09 -5.30 11.92
C PRO A 209 -2.71 -5.05 10.46
N VAL A 210 -3.70 -4.68 9.65
CA VAL A 210 -3.54 -4.29 8.25
C VAL A 210 -4.17 -2.93 8.00
N VAL A 211 -3.49 -2.10 7.20
CA VAL A 211 -3.93 -0.80 6.73
C VAL A 211 -3.94 -0.81 5.20
N ALA A 212 -5.07 -0.58 4.58
CA ALA A 212 -5.21 -0.57 3.12
C ALA A 212 -5.83 0.74 2.65
N ALA A 213 -5.19 1.40 1.69
CA ALA A 213 -5.65 2.62 1.07
C ALA A 213 -5.91 2.39 -0.42
N ASN A 214 -7.10 2.76 -0.90
CA ASN A 214 -7.48 2.67 -2.30
C ASN A 214 -8.07 4.01 -2.76
N ARG A 215 -8.05 4.25 -4.06
CA ARG A 215 -8.70 5.40 -4.68
C ARG A 215 -10.17 5.14 -4.98
N ILE A 216 -10.92 6.21 -5.29
CA ILE A 216 -12.31 6.18 -5.75
C ILE A 216 -12.46 6.93 -7.06
N GLY A 217 -13.68 6.89 -7.61
CA GLY A 217 -14.07 7.64 -8.79
C GLY A 217 -13.87 6.88 -10.09
N THR A 218 -14.23 7.52 -11.19
CA THR A 218 -14.10 6.94 -12.54
C THR A 218 -13.06 7.71 -13.33
N GLU A 219 -12.02 7.02 -13.76
CA GLU A 219 -10.91 7.56 -14.54
C GLU A 219 -10.94 6.94 -15.94
N HIS A 220 -11.30 7.74 -16.96
CA HIS A 220 -11.36 7.31 -18.36
C HIS A 220 -12.11 5.97 -18.55
N GLY A 221 -13.27 5.83 -17.89
CA GLY A 221 -14.15 4.67 -17.98
C GLY A 221 -13.85 3.50 -17.04
N HIS A 222 -12.78 3.54 -16.27
CA HIS A 222 -12.49 2.57 -15.22
C HIS A 222 -12.92 3.14 -13.85
N THR A 223 -13.73 2.41 -13.11
CA THR A 223 -14.27 2.84 -11.81
C THR A 223 -13.54 2.15 -10.66
N TYR A 224 -12.93 2.93 -9.78
CA TYR A 224 -12.27 2.47 -8.56
C TYR A 224 -13.26 2.46 -7.41
N TYR A 225 -13.27 1.37 -6.64
CA TYR A 225 -14.35 1.12 -5.68
C TYR A 225 -14.05 1.56 -4.24
N GLY A 226 -12.92 2.20 -3.98
CA GLY A 226 -12.59 2.65 -2.62
C GLY A 226 -12.47 1.48 -1.63
N HIS A 227 -13.31 1.49 -0.60
CA HIS A 227 -13.32 0.49 0.47
C HIS A 227 -12.01 0.40 1.26
N SER A 228 -11.25 1.51 1.36
CA SER A 228 -10.09 1.62 2.24
C SER A 228 -10.48 1.23 3.66
N PHE A 229 -9.58 0.56 4.40
CA PHE A 229 -9.89 0.05 5.73
C PHE A 229 -8.65 -0.13 6.60
N VAL A 230 -8.91 -0.25 7.91
CA VAL A 230 -7.92 -0.62 8.93
C VAL A 230 -8.47 -1.80 9.72
N THR A 231 -7.66 -2.82 9.96
CA THR A 231 -8.05 -3.96 10.82
C THR A 231 -7.23 -4.03 12.11
N ASN A 232 -7.79 -4.75 13.10
CA ASN A 232 -7.00 -5.29 14.20
C ASN A 232 -6.28 -6.59 13.79
N GLU A 233 -5.59 -7.23 14.73
CA GLU A 233 -4.85 -8.49 14.53
C GLU A 233 -5.75 -9.71 14.30
N TRP A 234 -7.07 -9.60 14.55
CA TRP A 234 -8.06 -10.63 14.28
C TRP A 234 -8.73 -10.48 12.91
N GLY A 235 -8.34 -9.44 12.16
CA GLY A 235 -8.96 -9.13 10.88
C GLY A 235 -10.30 -8.41 10.97
N ASP A 236 -10.74 -8.03 12.19
CA ASP A 236 -11.93 -7.20 12.35
C ASP A 236 -11.61 -5.77 11.88
N LYS A 237 -12.48 -5.20 11.07
CA LYS A 237 -12.32 -3.82 10.61
C LYS A 237 -12.61 -2.85 11.77
N LEU A 238 -11.59 -2.05 12.12
CA LEU A 238 -11.70 -0.96 13.09
C LEU A 238 -12.35 0.26 12.43
N ALA A 239 -11.98 0.53 11.17
CA ALA A 239 -12.56 1.56 10.33
C ALA A 239 -12.60 1.11 8.87
N GLU A 240 -13.56 1.63 8.12
CA GLU A 240 -13.76 1.33 6.70
C GLU A 240 -14.47 2.51 6.03
N PHE A 241 -14.08 2.84 4.80
CA PHE A 241 -14.85 3.68 3.91
C PHE A 241 -15.74 2.84 2.98
N GLY A 242 -16.81 3.45 2.47
CA GLY A 242 -17.56 2.94 1.33
C GLY A 242 -16.91 3.29 -0.01
N ARG A 243 -17.73 3.23 -1.06
CA ARG A 243 -17.27 3.40 -2.45
C ARG A 243 -17.04 4.85 -2.89
N GLU A 244 -17.68 5.81 -2.23
CA GLU A 244 -17.76 7.20 -2.72
C GLU A 244 -17.21 8.21 -1.71
N GLU A 245 -16.88 7.75 -0.51
CA GLU A 245 -16.42 8.62 0.57
C GLU A 245 -14.98 9.06 0.33
N THR A 246 -14.74 10.35 0.39
CA THR A 246 -13.40 10.95 0.41
C THR A 246 -13.02 11.31 1.83
N GLY A 247 -11.79 11.03 2.25
CA GLY A 247 -11.30 11.43 3.55
C GLY A 247 -10.16 10.60 4.09
N VAL A 248 -10.07 10.58 5.42
CA VAL A 248 -9.00 9.96 6.18
C VAL A 248 -9.59 9.03 7.25
N LEU A 249 -9.25 7.75 7.21
CA LEU A 249 -9.44 6.83 8.34
C LEU A 249 -8.24 6.98 9.27
N VAL A 250 -8.49 7.25 10.56
CA VAL A 250 -7.43 7.35 11.57
C VAL A 250 -7.75 6.39 12.70
N GLU A 251 -6.82 5.46 12.99
CA GLU A 251 -6.98 4.45 14.03
C GLU A 251 -5.69 4.30 14.84
N THR A 252 -5.85 4.04 16.14
CA THR A 252 -4.73 3.72 17.02
C THR A 252 -4.67 2.21 17.26
N LEU A 253 -3.62 1.59 16.77
CA LEU A 253 -3.39 0.14 16.87
C LEU A 253 -2.74 -0.21 18.20
N ASP A 254 -3.27 -1.21 18.92
CA ASP A 254 -2.65 -1.79 20.13
C ASP A 254 -1.69 -2.92 19.74
N LEU A 255 -0.46 -2.56 19.45
CA LEU A 255 0.58 -3.51 19.04
C LEU A 255 1.03 -4.43 20.18
N ALA A 256 0.92 -3.99 21.44
CA ALA A 256 1.25 -4.84 22.59
C ALA A 256 0.24 -5.99 22.72
N THR A 257 -1.04 -5.71 22.55
CA THR A 257 -2.09 -6.73 22.52
C THR A 257 -1.92 -7.66 21.33
N ALA A 258 -1.66 -7.16 20.13
CA ALA A 258 -1.39 -7.98 18.96
C ALA A 258 -0.18 -8.92 19.16
N ALA A 259 0.91 -8.41 19.76
CA ALA A 259 2.09 -9.22 20.08
C ALA A 259 1.78 -10.33 21.09
N ARG A 260 1.00 -10.02 22.15
CA ARG A 260 0.56 -11.00 23.14
C ARG A 260 -0.33 -12.09 22.50
N HIS A 261 -1.28 -11.70 21.67
CA HIS A 261 -2.14 -12.64 20.95
C HIS A 261 -1.36 -13.51 20.00
N ARG A 262 -0.43 -12.94 19.25
CA ARG A 262 0.48 -13.68 18.33
C ARG A 262 1.28 -14.75 19.08
N ALA A 263 1.80 -14.42 20.26
CA ALA A 263 2.53 -15.36 21.11
C ALA A 263 1.60 -16.47 21.64
N GLY A 264 0.41 -16.10 22.11
CA GLY A 264 -0.58 -17.03 22.67
C GLY A 264 -1.13 -18.02 21.66
N MET A 265 -1.46 -17.55 20.45
CA MET A 265 -1.98 -18.40 19.37
C MET A 265 -0.93 -19.38 18.83
N GLY A 266 0.35 -19.07 18.94
CA GLY A 266 1.42 -19.97 18.57
C GLY A 266 1.62 -20.21 17.07
N PHE A 267 0.99 -19.45 16.19
CA PHE A 267 1.03 -19.65 14.73
C PHE A 267 2.46 -19.64 14.17
N PHE A 268 3.38 -18.91 14.77
CA PHE A 268 4.79 -18.88 14.36
C PHE A 268 5.60 -20.00 15.00
N ARG A 269 5.31 -20.40 16.25
CA ARG A 269 5.93 -21.51 16.97
C ARG A 269 5.64 -22.85 16.28
N ASP A 270 4.41 -23.04 15.82
CA ASP A 270 3.91 -24.30 15.30
C ASP A 270 4.12 -24.46 13.79
N ARG A 271 4.84 -23.52 13.16
CA ARG A 271 5.21 -23.62 11.74
C ARG A 271 6.07 -24.85 11.47
N ARG A 272 5.86 -25.44 10.32
CA ARG A 272 6.59 -26.63 9.83
C ARG A 272 7.33 -26.32 8.51
N PRO A 273 8.38 -25.46 8.51
CA PRO A 273 9.06 -25.01 7.28
C PRO A 273 9.51 -26.14 6.36
N GLN A 274 9.88 -27.30 6.94
CA GLN A 274 10.27 -28.49 6.19
C GLN A 274 9.16 -29.07 5.29
N LEU A 275 7.91 -28.67 5.49
CA LEU A 275 6.77 -29.10 4.67
C LEU A 275 6.41 -28.08 3.57
N TYR A 276 7.03 -26.91 3.55
CA TYR A 276 6.62 -25.79 2.69
C TYR A 276 7.46 -25.64 1.42
N GLY A 277 8.38 -26.57 1.15
CA GLY A 277 9.26 -26.50 -0.01
C GLY A 277 8.52 -26.31 -1.33
N ARG A 278 7.35 -26.95 -1.47
CA ARG A 278 6.50 -26.84 -2.67
C ARG A 278 6.05 -25.40 -3.02
N ILE A 279 5.93 -24.51 -2.01
CA ILE A 279 5.58 -23.11 -2.23
C ILE A 279 6.67 -22.35 -3.00
N CYS A 280 7.91 -22.83 -2.93
CA CYS A 280 9.06 -22.20 -3.59
C CYS A 280 9.38 -22.82 -4.96
N GLU A 281 8.59 -23.78 -5.43
CA GLU A 281 8.78 -24.42 -6.71
C GLU A 281 7.93 -23.72 -7.79
N ASP A 282 8.53 -23.56 -8.97
CA ASP A 282 7.81 -23.11 -10.16
C ASP A 282 7.05 -24.32 -10.73
N VAL A 283 5.71 -24.22 -10.86
CA VAL A 283 4.81 -25.30 -11.27
C VAL A 283 3.91 -24.90 -12.43
#